data_00cbbd0f73e9c67ed4ed10c083293494
#
_entry.id   00cbbd0f73e9c67ed4ed10c083293494
#
_cell.length_a   1.000
_cell.length_b   1.000
_cell.length_c   1.000
_cell.angle_alpha   90.00
_cell.angle_beta   90.00
_cell.angle_gamma   90.00
#
_symmetry.space_group_name_H-M   'P 1'
#
loop_
_entity.id
_entity.type
_entity.pdbx_description
1 polymer ?
#
loop_
_entity_poly.entity_id
_entity_poly.type
_entity_poly.pdbx_seq_one_letter_code
_entity_poly.pdbx_strand_id
1 'polypeptide(L)'
;MSQELGQPMVVENKGGAGGAIGAAEAARADKDGYTLSIATVSTMAVNPACRPNDLPYDPIKDFQAVTNFANTANVVAVNPKFPAKDFKGFVEELKKNPGKYSYGSSGTCGVLHLMGESFKMATGTDIVHVPYKGSGPAVADAVGGQIEILFDNLPSSMPQIQAGKLRAMAIAWPEDIAALKGVPNFKEAGFPVLNQPVWYGLLAPKGTPMEVVNKLRDAAVVALKDPKVIKALDDQGSAPSGNTPEEFAKEIKEQFDWAQDVVKKQNIKPVSYTHLTLPTTPYV
;
A
#
# COMPACT_ATOMS: atom_id res chain seq x y z
N MET A 1 -8.84 15.42 -14.03
CA MET A 1 -9.40 16.26 -12.95
C MET A 1 -9.09 17.75 -13.12
N SER A 2 -7.83 18.21 -13.25
CA SER A 2 -7.55 19.66 -13.39
C SER A 2 -8.33 20.33 -14.52
N GLN A 3 -8.46 19.69 -15.66
CA GLN A 3 -9.26 20.18 -16.80
C GLN A 3 -10.74 20.29 -16.45
N GLU A 4 -11.30 19.28 -15.79
CA GLU A 4 -12.72 19.22 -15.40
C GLU A 4 -13.08 20.25 -14.30
N LEU A 5 -12.13 20.51 -13.41
CA LEU A 5 -12.32 21.47 -12.31
C LEU A 5 -12.00 22.92 -12.73
N GLY A 6 -11.35 23.11 -13.87
CA GLY A 6 -10.89 24.43 -14.33
C GLY A 6 -9.80 25.05 -13.46
N GLN A 7 -9.17 24.25 -12.59
CA GLN A 7 -8.13 24.66 -11.65
C GLN A 7 -7.01 23.63 -11.60
N PRO A 8 -5.74 24.04 -11.48
CA PRO A 8 -4.62 23.10 -11.35
C PRO A 8 -4.71 22.32 -10.04
N MET A 9 -4.45 21.02 -10.09
CA MET A 9 -4.23 20.18 -8.91
C MET A 9 -2.74 19.97 -8.73
N VAL A 10 -2.20 20.43 -7.59
CA VAL A 10 -0.80 20.28 -7.23
C VAL A 10 -0.68 19.13 -6.24
N VAL A 11 0.23 18.20 -6.52
CA VAL A 11 0.51 17.07 -5.61
C VAL A 11 1.66 17.47 -4.69
N GLU A 12 1.39 17.47 -3.38
CA GLU A 12 2.40 17.65 -2.35
C GLU A 12 2.68 16.32 -1.65
N ASN A 13 3.95 15.94 -1.58
CA ASN A 13 4.38 14.69 -0.95
C ASN A 13 4.83 14.94 0.49
N LYS A 14 3.98 14.60 1.47
CA LYS A 14 4.24 14.69 2.91
C LYS A 14 4.56 13.29 3.46
N GLY A 15 5.78 12.83 3.26
CA GLY A 15 6.20 11.51 3.68
C GLY A 15 6.45 11.38 5.18
N GLY A 16 6.39 10.14 5.69
CA GLY A 16 6.73 9.77 7.06
C GLY A 16 5.61 9.07 7.83
N ALA A 17 5.99 8.29 8.84
CA ALA A 17 5.10 7.52 9.72
C ALA A 17 4.06 6.65 8.95
N GLY A 18 4.45 6.04 7.82
CA GLY A 18 3.53 5.25 6.98
C GLY A 18 2.42 6.09 6.33
N GLY A 19 2.67 7.38 6.05
CA GLY A 19 1.70 8.32 5.47
C GLY A 19 0.88 9.10 6.51
N ALA A 20 1.05 8.82 7.80
CA ALA A 20 0.26 9.47 8.86
C ALA A 20 0.49 10.99 8.95
N ILE A 21 1.68 11.49 8.57
CA ILE A 21 1.98 12.92 8.59
C ILE A 21 1.10 13.67 7.59
N GLY A 22 1.06 13.23 6.34
CA GLY A 22 0.23 13.84 5.30
C GLY A 22 -1.26 13.69 5.59
N ALA A 23 -1.71 12.53 6.08
CA ALA A 23 -3.10 12.33 6.48
C ALA A 23 -3.52 13.29 7.60
N ALA A 24 -2.68 13.47 8.64
CA ALA A 24 -2.97 14.40 9.74
C ALA A 24 -3.01 15.86 9.31
N GLU A 25 -2.17 16.27 8.36
CA GLU A 25 -2.19 17.61 7.80
C GLU A 25 -3.50 17.84 7.05
N ALA A 26 -3.88 16.91 6.18
CA ALA A 26 -5.14 17.00 5.44
C ALA A 26 -6.38 16.98 6.36
N ALA A 27 -6.37 16.19 7.44
CA ALA A 27 -7.47 16.14 8.39
C ALA A 27 -7.77 17.49 9.06
N ARG A 28 -6.76 18.36 9.18
CA ARG A 28 -6.85 19.67 9.83
C ARG A 28 -7.03 20.84 8.86
N ALA A 29 -7.02 20.55 7.57
CA ALA A 29 -7.15 21.57 6.54
C ALA A 29 -8.57 22.16 6.49
N ASP A 30 -8.72 23.29 5.81
CA ASP A 30 -9.99 23.94 5.59
C ASP A 30 -10.96 23.04 4.81
N LYS A 31 -12.25 23.14 5.15
CA LYS A 31 -13.31 22.28 4.63
C LYS A 31 -13.92 22.82 3.33
N ASP A 32 -13.11 23.50 2.54
CA ASP A 32 -13.50 24.22 1.32
C ASP A 32 -13.29 23.42 0.02
N GLY A 33 -12.63 22.24 0.12
CA GLY A 33 -12.35 21.36 -1.01
C GLY A 33 -11.07 21.68 -1.77
N TYR A 34 -10.26 22.63 -1.31
CA TYR A 34 -8.96 22.95 -1.93
C TYR A 34 -7.81 22.12 -1.39
N THR A 35 -7.93 21.54 -0.19
CA THR A 35 -6.96 20.59 0.36
C THR A 35 -7.60 19.22 0.47
N LEU A 36 -6.97 18.24 -0.16
CA LEU A 36 -7.47 16.87 -0.24
C LEU A 36 -6.37 15.91 0.18
N SER A 37 -6.74 14.71 0.62
CA SER A 37 -5.81 13.65 0.93
C SER A 37 -5.92 12.51 -0.08
N ILE A 38 -4.78 12.00 -0.55
CA ILE A 38 -4.74 10.67 -1.14
C ILE A 38 -4.78 9.67 0.01
N ALA A 39 -5.85 8.88 0.04
CA ALA A 39 -6.06 7.81 1.00
C ALA A 39 -5.49 6.50 0.47
N THR A 40 -4.99 5.68 1.37
CA THR A 40 -4.52 4.32 1.10
C THR A 40 -5.00 3.37 2.18
N VAL A 41 -4.99 2.08 1.90
CA VAL A 41 -5.24 1.04 2.93
C VAL A 41 -4.31 1.22 4.14
N SER A 42 -3.05 1.62 3.89
CA SER A 42 -2.10 1.89 4.98
C SER A 42 -2.57 3.01 5.90
N THR A 43 -2.98 4.16 5.34
CA THR A 43 -3.34 5.35 6.14
C THR A 43 -4.71 5.23 6.79
N MET A 44 -5.69 4.60 6.13
CA MET A 44 -7.08 4.56 6.61
C MET A 44 -7.43 3.27 7.38
N ALA A 45 -6.65 2.21 7.23
CA ALA A 45 -6.95 0.93 7.86
C ALA A 45 -5.79 0.41 8.74
N VAL A 46 -4.60 0.19 8.16
CA VAL A 46 -3.54 -0.55 8.86
C VAL A 46 -2.86 0.28 9.94
N ASN A 47 -2.47 1.53 9.65
CA ASN A 47 -1.90 2.43 10.66
C ASN A 47 -2.86 2.63 11.86
N PRO A 48 -4.16 2.95 11.65
CA PRO A 48 -5.12 3.06 12.75
C PRO A 48 -5.30 1.77 13.54
N ALA A 49 -5.30 0.62 12.89
CA ALA A 49 -5.40 -0.66 13.57
C ALA A 49 -4.16 -0.98 14.43
N CYS A 50 -2.95 -0.67 13.91
CA CYS A 50 -1.70 -0.88 14.64
C CYS A 50 -1.49 0.11 15.80
N ARG A 51 -2.00 1.33 15.67
CA ARG A 51 -1.71 2.46 16.58
C ARG A 51 -2.99 3.16 17.02
N PRO A 52 -3.94 2.47 17.66
CA PRO A 52 -5.28 3.00 17.93
C PRO A 52 -5.27 4.25 18.83
N ASN A 53 -4.20 4.46 19.62
CA ASN A 53 -4.09 5.57 20.58
C ASN A 53 -2.95 6.56 20.25
N ASP A 54 -2.27 6.41 19.12
CA ASP A 54 -1.02 7.15 18.81
C ASP A 54 -1.03 7.76 17.41
N LEU A 55 -2.20 7.91 16.81
CA LEU A 55 -2.34 8.60 15.53
C LEU A 55 -2.88 10.01 15.73
N PRO A 56 -2.36 10.99 14.98
CA PRO A 56 -2.81 12.38 15.06
C PRO A 56 -4.09 12.64 14.25
N TYR A 57 -4.81 11.59 13.82
CA TYR A 57 -6.10 11.64 13.12
C TYR A 57 -6.93 10.37 13.38
N ASP A 58 -8.25 10.49 13.22
CA ASP A 58 -9.21 9.39 13.22
C ASP A 58 -9.63 9.11 11.75
N PRO A 59 -9.41 7.89 11.21
CA PRO A 59 -9.68 7.61 9.79
C PRO A 59 -11.15 7.72 9.41
N ILE A 60 -12.06 7.60 10.36
CA ILE A 60 -13.51 7.61 10.14
C ILE A 60 -14.13 8.98 10.45
N LYS A 61 -13.62 9.65 11.51
CA LYS A 61 -14.25 10.91 11.99
C LYS A 61 -13.68 12.16 11.34
N ASP A 62 -12.41 12.14 10.91
CA ASP A 62 -11.72 13.35 10.45
C ASP A 62 -11.79 13.54 8.94
N PHE A 63 -12.34 12.56 8.21
CA PHE A 63 -12.39 12.60 6.75
C PHE A 63 -13.80 12.41 6.20
N GLN A 64 -14.02 13.01 5.04
CA GLN A 64 -15.13 12.78 4.15
C GLN A 64 -14.65 12.03 2.92
N ALA A 65 -15.18 10.83 2.67
CA ALA A 65 -14.85 10.08 1.46
C ALA A 65 -15.35 10.82 0.21
N VAL A 66 -14.52 10.84 -0.83
CA VAL A 66 -14.86 11.39 -2.14
C VAL A 66 -15.04 10.25 -3.13
N THR A 67 -14.00 9.47 -3.41
CA THR A 67 -14.07 8.30 -4.28
C THR A 67 -12.80 7.46 -4.16
N ASN A 68 -12.90 6.15 -4.41
CA ASN A 68 -11.76 5.32 -4.75
C ASN A 68 -11.35 5.59 -6.21
N PHE A 69 -10.09 5.94 -6.45
CA PHE A 69 -9.59 6.15 -7.81
C PHE A 69 -9.30 4.84 -8.53
N ALA A 70 -8.56 3.96 -7.85
CA ALA A 70 -8.04 2.75 -8.44
C ALA A 70 -7.80 1.67 -7.40
N ASN A 71 -8.08 0.44 -7.80
CA ASN A 71 -7.59 -0.74 -7.14
C ASN A 71 -6.25 -1.13 -7.76
N THR A 72 -5.32 -1.64 -6.94
CA THR A 72 -3.94 -1.91 -7.35
C THR A 72 -3.49 -3.25 -6.83
N ALA A 73 -2.80 -4.00 -7.67
CA ALA A 73 -2.19 -5.26 -7.27
C ALA A 73 -1.05 -5.04 -6.28
N ASN A 74 -0.93 -5.95 -5.31
CA ASN A 74 0.30 -6.14 -4.55
C ASN A 74 1.10 -7.30 -5.15
N VAL A 75 2.41 -7.30 -4.92
CA VAL A 75 3.32 -8.32 -5.40
C VAL A 75 4.27 -8.78 -4.30
N VAL A 76 4.57 -10.06 -4.28
CA VAL A 76 5.79 -10.57 -3.66
C VAL A 76 6.80 -10.83 -4.77
N ALA A 77 7.93 -10.15 -4.68
CA ALA A 77 9.03 -10.29 -5.64
C ALA A 77 10.33 -10.64 -4.92
N VAL A 78 11.27 -11.20 -5.67
CA VAL A 78 12.59 -11.57 -5.13
C VAL A 78 13.69 -11.04 -6.02
N ASN A 79 14.89 -10.87 -5.44
CA ASN A 79 16.10 -10.66 -6.22
C ASN A 79 16.32 -11.86 -7.17
N PRO A 80 16.77 -11.68 -8.42
CA PRO A 80 16.99 -12.78 -9.37
C PRO A 80 17.99 -13.85 -8.89
N LYS A 81 18.86 -13.51 -7.91
CA LYS A 81 19.79 -14.46 -7.29
C LYS A 81 19.12 -15.41 -6.30
N PHE A 82 17.86 -15.16 -5.93
CA PHE A 82 17.09 -16.05 -5.06
C PHE A 82 16.97 -17.43 -5.71
N PRO A 83 17.17 -18.54 -4.95
CA PRO A 83 17.28 -19.89 -5.54
C PRO A 83 16.02 -20.36 -6.28
N ALA A 84 14.83 -20.00 -5.79
CA ALA A 84 13.57 -20.43 -6.38
C ALA A 84 13.23 -19.64 -7.66
N LYS A 85 12.61 -20.35 -8.62
CA LYS A 85 12.18 -19.76 -9.90
C LYS A 85 10.67 -19.55 -10.01
N ASP A 86 9.90 -20.20 -9.14
CA ASP A 86 8.44 -20.14 -9.08
C ASP A 86 7.96 -20.03 -7.62
N PHE A 87 6.67 -19.79 -7.44
CA PHE A 87 6.07 -19.56 -6.13
C PHE A 87 6.16 -20.80 -5.22
N LYS A 88 5.98 -22.02 -5.77
CA LYS A 88 6.06 -23.25 -5.00
C LYS A 88 7.46 -23.45 -4.44
N GLY A 89 8.47 -23.36 -5.29
CA GLY A 89 9.87 -23.43 -4.89
C GLY A 89 10.28 -22.32 -3.92
N PHE A 90 9.68 -21.12 -4.07
CA PHE A 90 9.87 -20.01 -3.14
C PHE A 90 9.41 -20.38 -1.71
N VAL A 91 8.18 -20.88 -1.55
CA VAL A 91 7.66 -21.29 -0.24
C VAL A 91 8.47 -22.47 0.33
N GLU A 92 8.86 -23.45 -0.50
CA GLU A 92 9.69 -24.59 -0.07
C GLU A 92 11.07 -24.14 0.42
N GLU A 93 11.72 -23.21 -0.29
CA GLU A 93 13.02 -22.65 0.10
C GLU A 93 12.95 -21.92 1.44
N LEU A 94 11.88 -21.12 1.65
CA LEU A 94 11.67 -20.43 2.92
C LEU A 94 11.45 -21.39 4.09
N LYS A 95 10.66 -22.46 3.88
CA LYS A 95 10.44 -23.50 4.91
C LYS A 95 11.70 -24.26 5.29
N LYS A 96 12.61 -24.49 4.33
CA LYS A 96 13.90 -25.16 4.57
C LYS A 96 14.87 -24.28 5.35
N ASN A 97 14.71 -22.97 5.31
CA ASN A 97 15.66 -22.01 5.87
C ASN A 97 14.93 -20.95 6.73
N PRO A 98 14.29 -21.32 7.85
CA PRO A 98 13.57 -20.38 8.71
C PRO A 98 14.50 -19.29 9.25
N GLY A 99 14.06 -18.03 9.23
CA GLY A 99 14.79 -16.86 9.73
C GLY A 99 16.00 -16.41 8.89
N LYS A 100 16.31 -17.11 7.79
CA LYS A 100 17.48 -16.80 6.95
C LYS A 100 17.26 -15.60 6.03
N TYR A 101 16.06 -15.47 5.49
CA TYR A 101 15.74 -14.49 4.47
C TYR A 101 15.04 -13.29 5.07
N SER A 102 15.34 -12.11 4.52
CA SER A 102 14.68 -10.86 4.91
C SER A 102 13.72 -10.35 3.81
N TYR A 103 12.67 -9.67 4.25
CA TYR A 103 11.76 -8.99 3.35
C TYR A 103 11.64 -7.51 3.64
N GLY A 104 11.65 -6.71 2.58
CA GLY A 104 11.40 -5.27 2.65
C GLY A 104 9.93 -4.93 2.49
N SER A 105 9.53 -3.85 3.16
CA SER A 105 8.23 -3.19 2.96
C SER A 105 8.37 -1.67 3.02
N SER A 106 7.33 -0.95 2.64
CA SER A 106 7.31 0.52 2.69
C SER A 106 7.24 1.13 4.11
N GLY A 107 7.33 0.30 5.14
CA GLY A 107 7.39 0.73 6.54
C GLY A 107 6.58 -0.15 7.49
N THR A 108 6.85 0.01 8.78
CA THR A 108 6.13 -0.69 9.84
C THR A 108 4.67 -0.22 9.92
N CYS A 109 3.75 -1.15 10.17
CA CYS A 109 2.31 -0.87 10.20
C CYS A 109 1.75 -0.29 8.89
N GLY A 110 2.38 -0.60 7.75
CA GLY A 110 1.81 -0.41 6.42
C GLY A 110 1.18 -1.70 5.91
N VAL A 111 0.38 -1.62 4.86
CA VAL A 111 -0.29 -2.79 4.26
C VAL A 111 0.70 -3.85 3.79
N LEU A 112 1.88 -3.44 3.31
CA LEU A 112 2.92 -4.37 2.82
C LEU A 112 3.62 -5.13 3.96
N HIS A 113 3.78 -4.51 5.13
CA HIS A 113 4.19 -5.21 6.35
C HIS A 113 3.14 -6.24 6.75
N LEU A 114 1.86 -5.84 6.78
CA LEU A 114 0.75 -6.73 7.10
C LEU A 114 0.66 -7.91 6.12
N MET A 115 0.88 -7.65 4.83
CA MET A 115 0.95 -8.67 3.79
C MET A 115 2.08 -9.67 4.05
N GLY A 116 3.29 -9.21 4.42
CA GLY A 116 4.42 -10.08 4.77
C GLY A 116 4.12 -10.95 5.98
N GLU A 117 3.54 -10.39 7.04
CA GLU A 117 3.16 -11.15 8.25
C GLU A 117 2.02 -12.14 7.96
N SER A 118 1.01 -11.74 7.16
CA SER A 118 -0.04 -12.65 6.70
C SER A 118 0.51 -13.79 5.86
N PHE A 119 1.51 -13.50 5.01
CA PHE A 119 2.22 -14.50 4.22
C PHE A 119 2.93 -15.52 5.12
N LYS A 120 3.66 -15.08 6.13
CA LYS A 120 4.32 -15.97 7.11
C LYS A 120 3.31 -16.93 7.75
N MET A 121 2.18 -16.41 8.21
CA MET A 121 1.12 -17.25 8.81
C MET A 121 0.50 -18.24 7.83
N ALA A 122 0.11 -17.77 6.66
CA ALA A 122 -0.59 -18.59 5.68
C ALA A 122 0.29 -19.70 5.12
N THR A 123 1.59 -19.45 4.96
CA THR A 123 2.55 -20.40 4.39
C THR A 123 3.32 -21.22 5.43
N GLY A 124 3.28 -20.83 6.71
CA GLY A 124 4.08 -21.44 7.77
C GLY A 124 5.59 -21.21 7.58
N THR A 125 5.97 -20.04 7.06
CA THR A 125 7.37 -19.65 6.83
C THR A 125 7.83 -18.61 7.85
N ASP A 126 9.13 -18.50 8.06
CA ASP A 126 9.75 -17.49 8.91
C ASP A 126 10.74 -16.65 8.09
N ILE A 127 10.41 -15.37 7.94
CA ILE A 127 11.20 -14.34 7.24
C ILE A 127 11.27 -13.08 8.08
N VAL A 128 12.38 -12.35 8.01
CA VAL A 128 12.68 -11.20 8.86
C VAL A 128 12.23 -9.91 8.18
N HIS A 129 11.42 -9.09 8.87
CA HIS A 129 10.96 -7.82 8.34
C HIS A 129 12.03 -6.73 8.40
N VAL A 130 12.24 -6.03 7.29
CA VAL A 130 13.09 -4.83 7.18
C VAL A 130 12.22 -3.65 6.70
N PRO A 131 11.87 -2.71 7.61
CA PRO A 131 11.04 -1.57 7.26
C PRO A 131 11.86 -0.46 6.56
N TYR A 132 11.32 0.09 5.47
CA TYR A 132 11.87 1.23 4.74
C TYR A 132 10.98 2.49 4.88
N LYS A 133 11.53 3.65 4.52
CA LYS A 133 10.77 4.92 4.44
C LYS A 133 10.10 5.07 3.07
N GLY A 134 9.22 4.11 2.72
CA GLY A 134 8.52 4.05 1.43
C GLY A 134 9.02 2.93 0.52
N SER A 135 8.32 2.69 -0.60
CA SER A 135 8.65 1.63 -1.56
C SER A 135 9.97 1.86 -2.30
N GLY A 136 10.29 3.10 -2.67
CA GLY A 136 11.49 3.40 -3.47
C GLY A 136 12.80 2.83 -2.89
N PRO A 137 13.18 3.14 -1.64
CA PRO A 137 14.36 2.56 -1.00
C PRO A 137 14.29 1.03 -0.87
N ALA A 138 13.11 0.45 -0.57
CA ALA A 138 12.95 -1.00 -0.48
C ALA A 138 13.19 -1.69 -1.83
N VAL A 139 12.64 -1.13 -2.91
CA VAL A 139 12.87 -1.61 -4.29
C VAL A 139 14.35 -1.53 -4.65
N ALA A 140 15.03 -0.42 -4.33
CA ALA A 140 16.45 -0.25 -4.61
C ALA A 140 17.31 -1.31 -3.92
N ASP A 141 17.05 -1.58 -2.65
CA ASP A 141 17.78 -2.58 -1.87
C ASP A 141 17.47 -4.02 -2.33
N ALA A 142 16.23 -4.31 -2.72
CA ALA A 142 15.87 -5.60 -3.31
C ALA A 142 16.60 -5.83 -4.65
N VAL A 143 16.66 -4.81 -5.52
CA VAL A 143 17.42 -4.85 -6.77
C VAL A 143 18.92 -5.02 -6.48
N GLY A 144 19.46 -4.31 -5.49
CA GLY A 144 20.85 -4.41 -5.07
C GLY A 144 21.20 -5.74 -4.38
N GLY A 145 20.21 -6.50 -3.92
CA GLY A 145 20.39 -7.76 -3.20
C GLY A 145 20.76 -7.57 -1.73
N GLN A 146 20.45 -6.40 -1.15
CA GLN A 146 20.59 -6.14 0.30
C GLN A 146 19.48 -6.82 1.09
N ILE A 147 18.33 -7.01 0.47
CA ILE A 147 17.23 -7.87 0.91
C ILE A 147 16.86 -8.83 -0.22
N GLU A 148 16.43 -10.04 0.15
CA GLU A 148 16.12 -11.08 -0.83
C GLU A 148 14.68 -10.98 -1.35
N ILE A 149 13.76 -10.54 -0.51
CA ILE A 149 12.32 -10.55 -0.74
C ILE A 149 11.78 -9.13 -0.63
N LEU A 150 10.82 -8.79 -1.47
CA LEU A 150 10.12 -7.52 -1.46
C LEU A 150 8.61 -7.77 -1.47
N PHE A 151 7.88 -7.23 -0.49
CA PHE A 151 6.44 -7.05 -0.58
C PHE A 151 6.17 -5.60 -0.97
N ASP A 152 5.51 -5.40 -2.11
CA ASP A 152 5.32 -4.05 -2.66
C ASP A 152 3.97 -3.88 -3.37
N ASN A 153 3.57 -2.62 -3.58
CA ASN A 153 2.52 -2.29 -4.54
C ASN A 153 3.11 -2.42 -5.93
N LEU A 154 2.46 -3.16 -6.80
CA LEU A 154 2.99 -3.53 -8.12
C LEU A 154 3.49 -2.35 -8.95
N PRO A 155 2.82 -1.19 -9.02
CA PRO A 155 3.32 -0.04 -9.79
C PRO A 155 4.75 0.39 -9.44
N SER A 156 5.15 0.29 -8.17
CA SER A 156 6.49 0.70 -7.72
C SER A 156 7.59 -0.23 -8.23
N SER A 157 7.31 -1.52 -8.28
CA SER A 157 8.29 -2.58 -8.67
C SER A 157 8.14 -3.04 -10.11
N MET A 158 7.03 -2.76 -10.79
CA MET A 158 6.78 -3.19 -12.17
C MET A 158 7.93 -2.87 -13.14
N PRO A 159 8.51 -1.65 -13.15
CA PRO A 159 9.62 -1.35 -14.05
C PRO A 159 10.86 -2.24 -13.82
N GLN A 160 11.12 -2.62 -12.56
CA GLN A 160 12.24 -3.49 -12.22
C GLN A 160 11.97 -4.95 -12.54
N ILE A 161 10.70 -5.38 -12.44
CA ILE A 161 10.27 -6.72 -12.83
C ILE A 161 10.36 -6.86 -14.36
N GLN A 162 9.85 -5.89 -15.11
CA GLN A 162 9.95 -5.87 -16.58
C GLN A 162 11.40 -5.82 -17.08
N ALA A 163 12.28 -5.12 -16.35
CA ALA A 163 13.71 -5.09 -16.65
C ALA A 163 14.48 -6.35 -16.20
N GLY A 164 13.80 -7.36 -15.61
CA GLY A 164 14.42 -8.58 -15.11
C GLY A 164 15.31 -8.39 -13.87
N LYS A 165 15.27 -7.21 -13.23
CA LYS A 165 16.03 -6.91 -12.02
C LYS A 165 15.37 -7.39 -10.74
N LEU A 166 14.07 -7.68 -10.80
CA LEU A 166 13.29 -8.39 -9.80
C LEU A 166 12.49 -9.49 -10.49
N ARG A 167 12.17 -10.57 -9.77
CA ARG A 167 11.30 -11.66 -10.22
C ARG A 167 10.05 -11.68 -9.36
N ALA A 168 8.88 -11.46 -9.99
CA ALA A 168 7.60 -11.65 -9.32
C ALA A 168 7.36 -13.13 -9.03
N MET A 169 6.94 -13.45 -7.81
CA MET A 169 6.61 -14.81 -7.37
C MET A 169 5.10 -15.03 -7.30
N ALA A 170 4.34 -14.06 -6.82
CA ALA A 170 2.89 -14.05 -6.83
C ALA A 170 2.35 -12.63 -6.73
N ILE A 171 1.11 -12.44 -7.14
CA ILE A 171 0.39 -11.17 -7.05
C ILE A 171 -0.89 -11.33 -6.21
N ALA A 172 -1.26 -10.28 -5.52
CA ALA A 172 -2.59 -10.14 -4.90
C ALA A 172 -3.49 -9.34 -5.84
N TRP A 173 -4.12 -10.05 -6.76
CA TRP A 173 -5.02 -9.51 -7.77
C TRP A 173 -6.04 -10.58 -8.20
N PRO A 174 -7.29 -10.21 -8.52
CA PRO A 174 -8.30 -11.22 -8.87
C PRO A 174 -8.08 -11.92 -10.22
N GLU A 175 -7.38 -11.27 -11.15
CA GLU A 175 -7.21 -11.70 -12.55
C GLU A 175 -5.74 -11.75 -12.95
N ASP A 176 -5.45 -12.29 -14.11
CA ASP A 176 -4.12 -12.26 -14.71
C ASP A 176 -3.75 -10.84 -15.14
N ILE A 177 -2.49 -10.47 -14.92
CA ILE A 177 -1.91 -9.23 -15.44
C ILE A 177 -1.07 -9.56 -16.66
N ALA A 178 -1.45 -9.02 -17.81
CA ALA A 178 -0.81 -9.34 -19.11
C ALA A 178 0.71 -9.15 -19.10
N ALA A 179 1.20 -8.13 -18.37
CA ALA A 179 2.63 -7.85 -18.22
C ALA A 179 3.38 -8.85 -17.32
N LEU A 180 2.65 -9.71 -16.57
CA LEU A 180 3.19 -10.69 -15.63
C LEU A 180 2.78 -12.12 -16.00
N LYS A 181 2.77 -12.43 -17.28
CA LYS A 181 2.36 -13.75 -17.79
C LYS A 181 3.10 -14.89 -17.08
N GLY A 182 2.33 -15.82 -16.49
CA GLY A 182 2.85 -16.98 -15.77
C GLY A 182 3.20 -16.73 -14.30
N VAL A 183 2.97 -15.52 -13.79
CA VAL A 183 3.01 -15.25 -12.34
C VAL A 183 1.62 -15.53 -11.78
N PRO A 184 1.46 -16.49 -10.84
CA PRO A 184 0.16 -16.82 -10.29
C PRO A 184 -0.34 -15.71 -9.37
N ASN A 185 -1.66 -15.56 -9.26
CA ASN A 185 -2.23 -14.85 -8.14
C ASN A 185 -2.24 -15.75 -6.90
N PHE A 186 -2.35 -15.15 -5.71
CA PHE A 186 -2.30 -15.91 -4.46
C PHE A 186 -3.45 -16.93 -4.32
N LYS A 187 -4.61 -16.69 -4.93
CA LYS A 187 -5.73 -17.63 -4.93
C LYS A 187 -5.39 -18.88 -5.72
N GLU A 188 -4.84 -18.73 -6.92
CA GLU A 188 -4.35 -19.83 -7.76
C GLU A 188 -3.19 -20.59 -7.11
N ALA A 189 -2.34 -19.87 -6.40
CA ALA A 189 -1.24 -20.46 -5.61
C ALA A 189 -1.69 -21.22 -4.35
N GLY A 190 -3.00 -21.28 -4.06
CA GLY A 190 -3.58 -21.99 -2.92
C GLY A 190 -3.69 -21.15 -1.63
N PHE A 191 -3.48 -19.85 -1.69
CA PHE A 191 -3.52 -18.93 -0.55
C PHE A 191 -4.53 -17.78 -0.75
N PRO A 192 -5.85 -18.07 -0.89
CA PRO A 192 -6.86 -17.06 -1.21
C PRO A 192 -6.95 -15.92 -0.18
N VAL A 193 -6.59 -16.17 1.08
CA VAL A 193 -6.55 -15.16 2.14
C VAL A 193 -5.54 -14.03 1.86
N LEU A 194 -4.51 -14.30 1.07
CA LEU A 194 -3.47 -13.34 0.68
C LEU A 194 -3.84 -12.55 -0.58
N ASN A 195 -4.90 -12.94 -1.28
CA ASN A 195 -5.29 -12.31 -2.55
C ASN A 195 -6.09 -11.04 -2.35
N GLN A 196 -5.53 -10.10 -1.58
CA GLN A 196 -6.15 -8.83 -1.21
C GLN A 196 -5.47 -7.68 -1.98
N PRO A 197 -6.12 -7.09 -2.99
CA PRO A 197 -5.64 -5.86 -3.62
C PRO A 197 -5.73 -4.69 -2.64
N VAL A 198 -5.05 -3.62 -2.98
CA VAL A 198 -5.14 -2.34 -2.28
C VAL A 198 -5.84 -1.31 -3.14
N TRP A 199 -6.25 -0.21 -2.53
CA TRP A 199 -6.86 0.91 -3.22
C TRP A 199 -6.17 2.23 -2.90
N TYR A 200 -6.34 3.18 -3.81
CA TYR A 200 -5.96 4.58 -3.68
C TYR A 200 -7.21 5.44 -3.92
N GLY A 201 -7.54 6.27 -2.97
CA GLY A 201 -8.74 7.10 -3.06
C GLY A 201 -8.51 8.53 -2.65
N LEU A 202 -9.53 9.34 -2.85
CA LEU A 202 -9.56 10.75 -2.51
C LEU A 202 -10.44 10.98 -1.28
N LEU A 203 -9.90 11.70 -0.31
CA LEU A 203 -10.62 12.17 0.87
C LEU A 203 -10.55 13.68 0.96
N ALA A 204 -11.59 14.28 1.50
CA ALA A 204 -11.63 15.67 1.95
C ALA A 204 -11.66 15.73 3.48
N PRO A 205 -11.32 16.86 4.13
CA PRO A 205 -11.56 17.08 5.55
C PRO A 205 -13.03 16.88 5.91
N LYS A 206 -13.30 16.33 7.08
CA LYS A 206 -14.69 16.09 7.54
C LYS A 206 -15.47 17.38 7.67
N GLY A 207 -16.65 17.41 7.06
CA GLY A 207 -17.51 18.58 7.02
C GLY A 207 -17.32 19.44 5.77
N THR A 208 -16.51 19.02 4.80
CA THR A 208 -16.54 19.58 3.43
C THR A 208 -17.95 19.43 2.87
N PRO A 209 -18.56 20.51 2.30
CA PRO A 209 -19.93 20.46 1.77
C PRO A 209 -20.10 19.35 0.73
N MET A 210 -21.22 18.62 0.77
CA MET A 210 -21.47 17.51 -0.15
C MET A 210 -21.52 17.92 -1.62
N GLU A 211 -21.92 19.17 -1.90
CA GLU A 211 -21.84 19.72 -3.26
C GLU A 211 -20.39 19.74 -3.78
N VAL A 212 -19.45 20.14 -2.93
CA VAL A 212 -18.00 20.14 -3.27
C VAL A 212 -17.50 18.71 -3.42
N VAL A 213 -17.87 17.81 -2.50
CA VAL A 213 -17.50 16.37 -2.56
C VAL A 213 -17.97 15.74 -3.87
N ASN A 214 -19.24 15.97 -4.24
CA ASN A 214 -19.83 15.45 -5.48
C ASN A 214 -19.13 16.02 -6.72
N LYS A 215 -18.85 17.32 -6.75
CA LYS A 215 -18.11 17.96 -7.85
C LYS A 215 -16.71 17.35 -8.02
N LEU A 216 -15.99 17.11 -6.92
CA LEU A 216 -14.66 16.46 -6.94
C LEU A 216 -14.76 15.03 -7.43
N ARG A 217 -15.74 14.27 -6.94
CA ARG A 217 -16.02 12.89 -7.36
C ARG A 217 -16.32 12.81 -8.85
N ASP A 218 -17.21 13.66 -9.36
CA ASP A 218 -17.62 13.66 -10.78
C ASP A 218 -16.44 13.99 -11.69
N ALA A 219 -15.60 14.97 -11.31
CA ALA A 219 -14.37 15.28 -12.03
C ALA A 219 -13.37 14.10 -12.03
N ALA A 220 -13.30 13.34 -10.93
CA ALA A 220 -12.49 12.11 -10.86
C ALA A 220 -13.04 11.04 -11.79
N VAL A 221 -14.35 10.79 -11.78
CA VAL A 221 -15.01 9.77 -12.63
C VAL A 221 -14.83 10.08 -14.11
N VAL A 222 -14.93 11.33 -14.52
CA VAL A 222 -14.65 11.75 -15.92
C VAL A 222 -13.19 11.43 -16.27
N ALA A 223 -12.24 11.79 -15.40
CA ALA A 223 -10.83 11.53 -15.63
C ALA A 223 -10.51 10.02 -15.71
N LEU A 224 -11.17 9.19 -14.89
CA LEU A 224 -10.99 7.73 -14.87
C LEU A 224 -11.58 7.02 -16.11
N LYS A 225 -12.44 7.69 -16.88
CA LYS A 225 -12.96 7.19 -18.16
C LYS A 225 -12.07 7.53 -19.36
N ASP A 226 -11.05 8.37 -19.19
CA ASP A 226 -10.11 8.69 -20.26
C ASP A 226 -9.31 7.42 -20.64
N PRO A 227 -9.30 6.99 -21.91
CA PRO A 227 -8.56 5.81 -22.36
C PRO A 227 -7.06 5.85 -22.03
N LYS A 228 -6.45 7.03 -21.98
CA LYS A 228 -5.05 7.19 -21.58
C LYS A 228 -4.83 6.88 -20.10
N VAL A 229 -5.79 7.29 -19.24
CA VAL A 229 -5.74 7.02 -17.80
C VAL A 229 -5.98 5.52 -17.56
N ILE A 230 -6.98 4.93 -18.21
CA ILE A 230 -7.26 3.49 -18.12
C ILE A 230 -6.01 2.70 -18.51
N LYS A 231 -5.44 3.01 -19.68
CA LYS A 231 -4.21 2.33 -20.14
C LYS A 231 -3.05 2.51 -19.16
N ALA A 232 -2.83 3.71 -18.63
CA ALA A 232 -1.74 3.96 -17.70
C ALA A 232 -1.90 3.20 -16.39
N LEU A 233 -3.13 2.99 -15.92
CA LEU A 233 -3.43 2.16 -14.75
C LEU A 233 -3.20 0.68 -15.06
N ASP A 234 -3.72 0.19 -16.17
CA ASP A 234 -3.59 -1.22 -16.61
C ASP A 234 -2.12 -1.63 -16.80
N ASP A 235 -1.33 -0.79 -17.48
CA ASP A 235 0.12 -1.00 -17.69
C ASP A 235 0.88 -1.19 -16.35
N GLN A 236 0.31 -0.72 -15.23
CA GLN A 236 0.88 -0.80 -13.88
C GLN A 236 0.21 -1.85 -12.99
N GLY A 237 -0.71 -2.65 -13.52
CA GLY A 237 -1.46 -3.63 -12.74
C GLY A 237 -2.45 -3.00 -11.77
N SER A 238 -3.09 -1.93 -12.19
CA SER A 238 -4.14 -1.21 -11.48
C SER A 238 -5.39 -1.11 -12.36
N ALA A 239 -6.56 -1.04 -11.73
CA ALA A 239 -7.83 -0.85 -12.43
C ALA A 239 -8.56 0.38 -11.88
N PRO A 240 -9.18 1.21 -12.75
CA PRO A 240 -9.97 2.35 -12.29
C PRO A 240 -11.19 1.88 -11.49
N SER A 241 -11.62 2.68 -10.50
CA SER A 241 -12.84 2.46 -9.71
C SER A 241 -13.85 3.58 -9.98
N GLY A 242 -13.84 4.65 -9.20
CA GLY A 242 -14.77 5.78 -9.37
C GLY A 242 -16.11 5.54 -8.67
N ASN A 243 -16.12 4.82 -7.56
CA ASN A 243 -17.30 4.53 -6.75
C ASN A 243 -17.90 5.81 -6.10
N THR A 244 -19.06 5.67 -5.48
CA THR A 244 -19.69 6.78 -4.75
C THR A 244 -18.97 7.06 -3.42
N PRO A 245 -19.17 8.26 -2.83
CA PRO A 245 -18.63 8.57 -1.49
C PRO A 245 -19.09 7.57 -0.42
N GLU A 246 -20.34 7.11 -0.49
CA GLU A 246 -20.91 6.13 0.45
C GLU A 246 -20.27 4.75 0.29
N GLU A 247 -20.13 4.29 -0.95
CA GLU A 247 -19.46 3.01 -1.24
C GLU A 247 -17.99 3.05 -0.79
N PHE A 248 -17.28 4.17 -1.04
CA PHE A 248 -15.90 4.29 -0.62
C PHE A 248 -15.76 4.38 0.92
N ALA A 249 -16.65 5.08 1.60
CA ALA A 249 -16.69 5.11 3.06
C ALA A 249 -16.90 3.71 3.66
N LYS A 250 -17.79 2.90 3.05
CA LYS A 250 -18.00 1.52 3.43
C LYS A 250 -16.76 0.66 3.22
N GLU A 251 -16.10 0.80 2.06
CA GLU A 251 -14.84 0.10 1.73
C GLU A 251 -13.72 0.42 2.74
N ILE A 252 -13.56 1.68 3.12
CA ILE A 252 -12.61 2.11 4.17
C ILE A 252 -12.90 1.40 5.48
N LYS A 253 -14.19 1.38 5.89
CA LYS A 253 -14.58 0.74 7.15
C LYS A 253 -14.34 -0.77 7.15
N GLU A 254 -14.71 -1.46 6.08
CA GLU A 254 -14.48 -2.90 5.93
C GLU A 254 -12.98 -3.25 5.98
N GLN A 255 -12.15 -2.45 5.33
CA GLN A 255 -10.70 -2.61 5.38
C GLN A 255 -10.11 -2.31 6.77
N PHE A 256 -10.65 -1.33 7.47
CA PHE A 256 -10.25 -1.04 8.84
C PHE A 256 -10.59 -2.18 9.80
N ASP A 257 -11.82 -2.69 9.72
CA ASP A 257 -12.26 -3.82 10.54
C ASP A 257 -11.41 -5.07 10.28
N TRP A 258 -11.11 -5.35 8.99
CA TRP A 258 -10.19 -6.43 8.59
C TRP A 258 -8.78 -6.22 9.17
N ALA A 259 -8.22 -5.02 9.05
CA ALA A 259 -6.89 -4.73 9.54
C ALA A 259 -6.79 -4.89 11.07
N GLN A 260 -7.82 -4.48 11.82
CA GLN A 260 -7.89 -4.69 13.27
C GLN A 260 -7.86 -6.18 13.64
N ASP A 261 -8.62 -7.01 12.91
CA ASP A 261 -8.65 -8.46 13.15
C ASP A 261 -7.27 -9.09 12.88
N VAL A 262 -6.64 -8.74 11.76
CA VAL A 262 -5.30 -9.25 11.39
C VAL A 262 -4.23 -8.80 12.40
N VAL A 263 -4.19 -7.50 12.72
CA VAL A 263 -3.23 -6.95 13.68
C VAL A 263 -3.35 -7.66 15.04
N LYS A 264 -4.59 -7.87 15.50
CA LYS A 264 -4.86 -8.58 16.76
C LYS A 264 -4.42 -10.04 16.71
N LYS A 265 -4.79 -10.78 15.66
CA LYS A 265 -4.46 -12.21 15.50
C LYS A 265 -2.95 -12.45 15.38
N GLN A 266 -2.25 -11.55 14.74
CA GLN A 266 -0.82 -11.66 14.50
C GLN A 266 0.05 -10.95 15.54
N ASN A 267 -0.57 -10.33 16.55
CA ASN A 267 0.11 -9.56 17.60
C ASN A 267 1.12 -8.54 17.02
N ILE A 268 0.73 -7.89 15.89
CA ILE A 268 1.58 -6.89 15.24
C ILE A 268 1.65 -5.67 16.15
N LYS A 269 2.87 -5.34 16.60
CA LYS A 269 3.12 -4.15 17.43
C LYS A 269 3.82 -3.08 16.60
N PRO A 270 3.47 -1.80 16.77
CA PRO A 270 4.28 -0.73 16.24
C PRO A 270 5.67 -0.82 16.86
N VAL A 271 6.73 -0.71 16.06
CA VAL A 271 8.07 -0.54 16.62
C VAL A 271 8.11 0.86 17.23
N SER A 272 8.13 0.92 18.55
CA SER A 272 8.39 2.17 19.26
C SER A 272 9.85 2.56 18.99
N TYR A 273 10.06 3.60 18.20
CA TYR A 273 11.35 4.27 18.12
C TYR A 273 11.61 5.09 19.39
N THR A 274 11.62 4.43 20.54
CA THR A 274 12.21 5.02 21.73
C THR A 274 13.71 4.76 21.65
N HIS A 275 14.46 5.85 21.51
CA HIS A 275 15.92 5.94 21.64
C HIS A 275 16.80 5.38 20.51
N LEU A 276 16.96 6.16 19.46
CA LEU A 276 18.26 6.40 18.87
C LEU A 276 18.62 7.87 19.11
N THR A 277 18.88 8.22 20.35
CA THR A 277 19.83 9.32 20.63
C THR A 277 21.18 8.81 20.19
N LEU A 278 21.64 9.28 19.02
CA LEU A 278 23.07 9.19 18.68
C LEU A 278 23.84 9.76 19.86
N PRO A 279 24.86 9.06 20.38
CA PRO A 279 25.76 9.68 21.33
C PRO A 279 26.43 10.85 20.62
N THR A 280 26.09 12.07 21.04
CA THR A 280 26.86 13.26 20.71
C THR A 280 28.19 13.13 21.47
N THR A 281 29.18 12.55 20.84
CA THR A 281 30.58 12.73 21.29
C THR A 281 30.95 14.16 20.96
N PRO A 282 31.27 15.01 21.96
CA PRO A 282 31.88 16.29 21.67
C PRO A 282 33.28 16.03 21.13
N TYR A 283 33.56 16.54 19.95
CA TYR A 283 34.95 16.69 19.49
C TYR A 283 35.60 17.75 20.39
N VAL A 284 36.58 17.34 21.15
CA VAL A 284 37.59 18.20 21.78
C VAL A 284 38.71 18.41 20.80
#